data_ad212e6760e7b622e54bdae9216a904c
#
_entry.id   ad212e6760e7b622e54bdae9216a904c
#
_cell.length_a   1.000
_cell.length_b   1.000
_cell.length_c   1.000
_cell.angle_alpha   90.00
_cell.angle_beta   90.00
_cell.angle_gamma   90.00
#
_symmetry.space_group_name_H-M   'P 1'
#
loop_
_entity.id
_entity.type
_entity.pdbx_description
1 polymer ?
#
loop_
_entity_poly.entity_id
_entity_poly.type
_entity_poly.pdbx_seq_one_letter_code
_entity_poly.pdbx_strand_id
1 'polypeptide(L)'
;MPIIISIVIFLILTMQTFFLGGTVWLGIVGMLLSAAGVVLPFVLKKRKKYLSNVSALAGIVISVVCCLFITSDSGTGTLRQKEILLGQMVSAETAENAEEKYADYVEAYGEDDSSALCLAQYYMRAEEADKSRSMLFKLKNITSIDYYCTMAEWYNKFDKGNFSYVVSTLLDAVAEHPYWAKGHLMLGLSYYENNDNTSAIYYLKKAHLLDLSDGYSLCYLGVISYDRGSYKAAEKYLSDAKALAGKDSYLLSLVETYQECVAREV
;
A
#
# COMPACT_ATOMS: atom_id res chain seq x y z
N MET A 1 32.77 26.20 -15.25
CA MET A 1 32.20 24.84 -15.07
C MET A 1 32.13 24.38 -13.61
N PRO A 2 33.20 24.32 -12.77
CA PRO A 2 33.11 23.73 -11.42
C PRO A 2 32.11 24.44 -10.49
N ILE A 3 31.90 25.73 -10.60
CA ILE A 3 30.93 26.47 -9.79
C ILE A 3 29.48 26.05 -10.09
N ILE A 4 29.16 25.87 -11.38
CA ILE A 4 27.80 25.43 -11.79
C ILE A 4 27.51 24.03 -11.25
N ILE A 5 28.50 23.11 -11.32
CA ILE A 5 28.38 21.76 -10.79
C ILE A 5 28.17 21.79 -9.26
N SER A 6 28.93 22.62 -8.53
CA SER A 6 28.72 22.78 -7.07
C SER A 6 27.34 23.32 -6.72
N ILE A 7 26.79 24.25 -7.50
CA ILE A 7 25.43 24.78 -7.30
C ILE A 7 24.38 23.66 -7.54
N VAL A 8 24.53 22.86 -8.60
CA VAL A 8 23.60 21.75 -8.88
C VAL A 8 23.65 20.72 -7.77
N ILE A 9 24.85 20.34 -7.29
CA ILE A 9 25.00 19.40 -6.19
C ILE A 9 24.40 19.96 -4.89
N PHE A 10 24.60 21.27 -4.61
CA PHE A 10 23.98 21.93 -3.47
C PHE A 10 22.44 21.85 -3.53
N LEU A 11 21.85 22.10 -4.71
CA LEU A 11 20.39 21.96 -4.89
C LEU A 11 19.90 20.53 -4.72
N ILE A 12 20.64 19.53 -5.22
CA ILE A 12 20.31 18.11 -5.03
C ILE A 12 20.35 17.74 -3.55
N LEU A 13 21.39 18.15 -2.81
CA LEU A 13 21.51 17.89 -1.37
C LEU A 13 20.37 18.55 -0.57
N THR A 14 19.99 19.80 -0.92
CA THR A 14 18.86 20.47 -0.27
C THR A 14 17.54 19.74 -0.54
N MET A 15 17.31 19.27 -1.76
CA MET A 15 16.13 18.46 -2.08
C MET A 15 16.14 17.13 -1.33
N GLN A 16 17.26 16.43 -1.26
CA GLN A 16 17.34 15.14 -0.55
C GLN A 16 17.09 15.28 0.95
N THR A 17 17.61 16.33 1.61
CA THR A 17 17.36 16.55 3.04
C THR A 17 15.91 16.93 3.34
N PHE A 18 15.23 17.60 2.40
CA PHE A 18 13.85 18.04 2.59
C PHE A 18 12.82 16.95 2.29
N PHE A 19 13.07 16.09 1.29
CA PHE A 19 12.09 15.10 0.82
C PHE A 19 12.35 13.67 1.28
N LEU A 20 13.58 13.30 1.65
CA LEU A 20 13.94 11.91 1.93
C LEU A 20 14.23 11.59 3.41
N GLY A 21 14.10 12.57 4.32
CA GLY A 21 14.18 12.32 5.77
C GLY A 21 15.52 11.73 6.27
N GLY A 22 16.61 11.95 5.52
CA GLY A 22 17.95 11.50 5.93
C GLY A 22 18.43 12.16 7.23
N THR A 23 19.55 11.68 7.80
CA THR A 23 20.13 12.27 9.00
C THR A 23 20.37 13.77 8.80
N VAL A 24 19.53 14.60 9.41
CA VAL A 24 19.43 16.05 9.20
C VAL A 24 20.81 16.74 9.38
N TRP A 25 21.61 16.25 10.33
CA TRP A 25 22.94 16.78 10.58
C TRP A 25 23.93 16.56 9.44
N LEU A 26 23.97 15.37 8.83
CA LEU A 26 24.84 15.10 7.68
C LEU A 26 24.42 15.93 6.46
N GLY A 27 23.11 16.12 6.27
CA GLY A 27 22.58 16.99 5.23
C GLY A 27 23.00 18.45 5.43
N ILE A 28 22.91 19.00 6.64
CA ILE A 28 23.32 20.36 6.99
C ILE A 28 24.83 20.54 6.76
N VAL A 29 25.66 19.59 7.23
CA VAL A 29 27.11 19.63 7.04
C VAL A 29 27.47 19.58 5.54
N GLY A 30 26.82 18.69 4.77
CA GLY A 30 27.00 18.60 3.32
C GLY A 30 26.62 19.89 2.59
N MET A 31 25.50 20.54 3.00
CA MET A 31 25.10 21.84 2.47
C MET A 31 26.13 22.95 2.77
N LEU A 32 26.61 23.01 4.00
CA LEU A 32 27.61 24.01 4.40
C LEU A 32 28.93 23.83 3.65
N LEU A 33 29.40 22.59 3.49
CA LEU A 33 30.62 22.28 2.73
C LEU A 33 30.46 22.57 1.23
N SER A 34 29.29 22.27 0.68
CA SER A 34 28.97 22.60 -0.72
C SER A 34 28.90 24.11 -0.94
N ALA A 35 28.28 24.87 -0.02
CA ALA A 35 28.24 26.32 -0.06
C ALA A 35 29.65 26.92 0.04
N ALA A 36 30.51 26.37 0.91
CA ALA A 36 31.93 26.79 0.98
C ALA A 36 32.64 26.49 -0.34
N GLY A 37 32.39 25.36 -1.01
CA GLY A 37 32.94 25.05 -2.33
C GLY A 37 32.51 26.02 -3.43
N VAL A 38 31.33 26.64 -3.29
CA VAL A 38 30.87 27.72 -4.22
C VAL A 38 31.52 29.08 -3.89
N VAL A 39 31.57 29.45 -2.61
CA VAL A 39 32.01 30.81 -2.17
C VAL A 39 33.53 30.96 -2.20
N LEU A 40 34.25 29.92 -1.77
CA LEU A 40 35.72 29.98 -1.66
C LEU A 40 36.43 30.31 -2.98
N PRO A 41 36.05 29.80 -4.15
CA PRO A 41 36.62 30.19 -5.44
C PRO A 41 36.50 31.68 -5.74
N PHE A 42 35.41 32.35 -5.35
CA PHE A 42 35.19 33.78 -5.54
C PHE A 42 36.12 34.59 -4.63
N VAL A 43 36.30 34.15 -3.40
CA VAL A 43 37.20 34.82 -2.44
C VAL A 43 38.65 34.64 -2.84
N LEU A 44 39.04 33.46 -3.32
CA LEU A 44 40.42 33.13 -3.70
C LEU A 44 40.83 33.64 -5.10
N LYS A 45 39.87 33.97 -5.97
CA LYS A 45 40.09 34.39 -7.36
C LYS A 45 41.03 35.61 -7.47
N LYS A 46 41.13 36.47 -6.44
CA LYS A 46 42.02 37.63 -6.38
C LYS A 46 43.49 37.28 -6.06
N ARG A 47 43.79 36.07 -5.54
CA ARG A 47 45.15 35.77 -5.06
C ARG A 47 45.89 34.68 -5.85
N LYS A 48 45.27 33.59 -6.29
CA LYS A 48 45.91 32.56 -7.16
C LYS A 48 44.85 31.70 -7.87
N LYS A 49 44.84 31.72 -9.18
CA LYS A 49 43.91 30.97 -10.03
C LYS A 49 43.92 29.43 -9.77
N TYR A 50 45.09 28.91 -9.39
CA TYR A 50 45.27 27.49 -9.06
C TYR A 50 44.54 27.08 -7.78
N LEU A 51 44.66 27.84 -6.71
CA LEU A 51 43.97 27.57 -5.42
C LEU A 51 42.44 27.66 -5.55
N SER A 52 41.92 28.53 -6.40
CA SER A 52 40.49 28.62 -6.70
C SER A 52 39.94 27.33 -7.35
N ASN A 53 40.71 26.74 -8.28
CA ASN A 53 40.31 25.49 -8.93
C ASN A 53 40.38 24.27 -8.00
N VAL A 54 41.42 24.21 -7.16
CA VAL A 54 41.58 23.14 -6.17
C VAL A 54 40.48 23.18 -5.12
N SER A 55 40.12 24.38 -4.62
CA SER A 55 39.03 24.50 -3.64
C SER A 55 37.67 24.14 -4.22
N ALA A 56 37.40 24.47 -5.49
CA ALA A 56 36.16 24.10 -6.17
C ALA A 56 36.09 22.58 -6.39
N LEU A 57 37.21 21.94 -6.78
CA LEU A 57 37.27 20.48 -6.91
C LEU A 57 37.08 19.76 -5.56
N ALA A 58 37.74 20.24 -4.51
CA ALA A 58 37.54 19.70 -3.16
C ALA A 58 36.08 19.81 -2.69
N GLY A 59 35.44 20.96 -2.93
CA GLY A 59 34.03 21.16 -2.63
C GLY A 59 33.10 20.15 -3.37
N ILE A 60 33.39 19.90 -4.65
CA ILE A 60 32.63 18.89 -5.45
C ILE A 60 32.83 17.50 -4.88
N VAL A 61 34.06 17.07 -4.59
CA VAL A 61 34.38 15.76 -4.06
C VAL A 61 33.69 15.55 -2.71
N ILE A 62 33.78 16.52 -1.80
CA ILE A 62 33.12 16.45 -0.48
C ILE A 62 31.60 16.38 -0.65
N SER A 63 31.02 17.18 -1.56
CA SER A 63 29.58 17.16 -1.81
C SER A 63 29.11 15.81 -2.36
N VAL A 64 29.86 15.19 -3.27
CA VAL A 64 29.56 13.86 -3.81
C VAL A 64 29.66 12.79 -2.71
N VAL A 65 30.70 12.83 -1.87
CA VAL A 65 30.86 11.92 -0.74
C VAL A 65 29.69 12.07 0.24
N CYS A 66 29.33 13.30 0.64
CA CYS A 66 28.18 13.55 1.50
C CYS A 66 26.86 13.06 0.85
N CYS A 67 26.70 13.25 -0.45
CA CYS A 67 25.53 12.75 -1.19
C CYS A 67 25.45 11.22 -1.15
N LEU A 68 26.57 10.52 -1.34
CA LEU A 68 26.63 9.06 -1.23
C LEU A 68 26.34 8.57 0.19
N PHE A 69 26.83 9.26 1.21
CA PHE A 69 26.51 8.93 2.60
C PHE A 69 25.02 9.15 2.92
N ILE A 70 24.45 10.28 2.49
CA ILE A 70 23.02 10.57 2.69
C ILE A 70 22.14 9.55 1.96
N THR A 71 22.52 9.11 0.76
CA THR A 71 21.75 8.11 0.01
C THR A 71 21.92 6.68 0.55
N SER A 72 23.08 6.36 1.15
CA SER A 72 23.31 5.04 1.76
C SER A 72 22.65 4.91 3.14
N ASP A 73 22.52 6.03 3.89
CA ASP A 73 21.93 6.08 5.23
C ASP A 73 20.54 6.72 5.23
N SER A 74 20.04 7.08 4.06
CA SER A 74 18.70 7.65 3.93
C SER A 74 17.64 6.56 4.21
N GLY A 75 16.58 6.94 4.91
CA GLY A 75 15.46 6.05 5.27
C GLY A 75 14.84 5.24 4.10
N THR A 76 15.22 5.54 2.85
CA THR A 76 14.86 4.74 1.67
C THR A 76 15.52 3.36 1.68
N GLY A 77 16.76 3.24 2.16
CA GLY A 77 17.43 1.94 2.33
C GLY A 77 16.78 1.10 3.42
N THR A 78 16.46 1.74 4.56
CA THR A 78 15.78 1.08 5.68
C THR A 78 14.32 0.75 5.34
N LEU A 79 13.58 1.64 4.66
CA LEU A 79 12.22 1.37 4.20
C LEU A 79 12.20 0.20 3.21
N ARG A 80 13.09 0.17 2.24
CA ARG A 80 13.19 -0.93 1.27
C ARG A 80 13.53 -2.26 1.96
N GLN A 81 14.42 -2.25 2.96
CA GLN A 81 14.76 -3.45 3.71
C GLN A 81 13.58 -3.95 4.54
N LYS A 82 12.81 -3.03 5.16
CA LYS A 82 11.56 -3.35 5.84
C LYS A 82 10.57 -4.05 4.90
N GLU A 83 10.30 -3.47 3.73
CA GLU A 83 9.40 -4.04 2.72
C GLU A 83 9.85 -5.42 2.25
N ILE A 84 11.17 -5.64 2.08
CA ILE A 84 11.72 -6.95 1.71
C ILE A 84 11.43 -7.98 2.79
N LEU A 85 11.70 -7.68 4.06
CA LEU A 85 11.44 -8.60 5.18
C LEU A 85 9.95 -8.90 5.33
N LEU A 86 9.08 -7.88 5.23
CA LEU A 86 7.63 -8.07 5.25
C LEU A 86 7.15 -8.96 4.09
N GLY A 87 7.67 -8.75 2.89
CA GLY A 87 7.38 -9.58 1.72
C GLY A 87 7.85 -11.03 1.89
N GLN A 88 9.05 -11.23 2.44
CA GLN A 88 9.59 -12.57 2.74
C GLN A 88 8.76 -13.29 3.81
N MET A 89 8.27 -12.58 4.81
CA MET A 89 7.37 -13.11 5.85
C MET A 89 6.08 -13.66 5.23
N VAL A 90 5.42 -12.82 4.43
CA VAL A 90 4.15 -13.21 3.77
C VAL A 90 4.36 -14.36 2.79
N SER A 91 5.48 -14.39 2.04
CA SER A 91 5.76 -15.41 1.03
C SER A 91 6.48 -16.65 1.56
N ALA A 92 6.73 -16.75 2.86
CA ALA A 92 7.43 -17.89 3.47
C ALA A 92 6.71 -19.22 3.17
N GLU A 93 7.48 -20.26 2.95
CA GLU A 93 6.96 -21.62 2.68
C GLU A 93 6.64 -22.36 3.96
N THR A 94 7.35 -22.06 5.05
CA THR A 94 7.19 -22.72 6.35
C THR A 94 6.96 -21.72 7.47
N ALA A 95 6.27 -22.15 8.55
CA ALA A 95 6.05 -21.32 9.73
C ALA A 95 7.36 -20.89 10.41
N GLU A 96 8.34 -21.79 10.47
CA GLU A 96 9.67 -21.52 11.02
C GLU A 96 10.37 -20.38 10.26
N ASN A 97 10.29 -20.39 8.94
CA ASN A 97 10.88 -19.33 8.10
C ASN A 97 10.14 -18.00 8.27
N ALA A 98 8.80 -18.00 8.35
CA ALA A 98 8.02 -16.79 8.61
C ALA A 98 8.33 -16.18 9.97
N GLU A 99 8.42 -17.03 11.02
CA GLU A 99 8.75 -16.62 12.37
C GLU A 99 10.20 -16.11 12.50
N GLU A 100 11.15 -16.72 11.79
CA GLU A 100 12.53 -16.22 11.67
C GLU A 100 12.58 -14.81 11.07
N LYS A 101 11.88 -14.60 9.94
CA LYS A 101 11.84 -13.28 9.29
C LYS A 101 11.12 -12.22 10.13
N TYR A 102 10.13 -12.63 10.91
CA TYR A 102 9.50 -11.75 11.90
C TYR A 102 10.48 -11.37 13.02
N ALA A 103 11.24 -12.34 13.54
CA ALA A 103 12.26 -12.08 14.55
C ALA A 103 13.36 -11.14 14.01
N ASP A 104 13.88 -11.39 12.80
CA ASP A 104 14.83 -10.51 12.11
C ASP A 104 14.30 -9.07 11.99
N TYR A 105 13.02 -8.93 11.63
CA TYR A 105 12.39 -7.63 11.53
C TYR A 105 12.27 -6.93 12.88
N VAL A 106 11.79 -7.65 13.91
CA VAL A 106 11.60 -7.09 15.26
C VAL A 106 12.93 -6.71 15.90
N GLU A 107 13.99 -7.49 15.69
CA GLU A 107 15.34 -7.17 16.15
C GLU A 107 15.88 -5.88 15.51
N ALA A 108 15.67 -5.73 14.20
CA ALA A 108 16.20 -4.60 13.46
C ALA A 108 15.39 -3.29 13.62
N TYR A 109 14.07 -3.39 13.79
CA TYR A 109 13.15 -2.25 13.67
C TYR A 109 12.16 -2.11 14.83
N GLY A 110 12.08 -3.10 15.70
CA GLY A 110 11.02 -3.18 16.70
C GLY A 110 9.71 -3.76 16.15
N GLU A 111 8.84 -4.20 17.05
CA GLU A 111 7.51 -4.71 16.69
C GLU A 111 6.59 -3.54 16.32
N ASP A 112 6.03 -3.58 15.11
CA ASP A 112 5.03 -2.64 14.59
C ASP A 112 3.83 -3.35 13.96
N ASP A 113 2.78 -2.58 13.64
CA ASP A 113 1.54 -3.13 13.10
C ASP A 113 1.75 -3.81 11.74
N SER A 114 2.70 -3.34 10.93
CA SER A 114 3.00 -3.94 9.63
C SER A 114 3.57 -5.35 9.78
N SER A 115 4.50 -5.56 10.71
CA SER A 115 5.10 -6.88 10.97
C SER A 115 4.08 -7.85 11.54
N ALA A 116 3.26 -7.38 12.48
CA ALA A 116 2.20 -8.20 13.08
C ALA A 116 1.13 -8.59 12.04
N LEU A 117 0.71 -7.66 11.16
CA LEU A 117 -0.23 -7.94 10.08
C LEU A 117 0.34 -8.95 9.07
N CYS A 118 1.59 -8.79 8.64
CA CYS A 118 2.22 -9.71 7.70
C CYS A 118 2.30 -11.13 8.26
N LEU A 119 2.67 -11.30 9.52
CA LEU A 119 2.72 -12.61 10.18
C LEU A 119 1.30 -13.18 10.39
N ALA A 120 0.31 -12.34 10.72
CA ALA A 120 -1.09 -12.75 10.79
C ALA A 120 -1.60 -13.27 9.44
N GLN A 121 -1.30 -12.57 8.33
CA GLN A 121 -1.65 -12.99 6.98
C GLN A 121 -0.95 -14.30 6.58
N TYR A 122 0.32 -14.49 6.98
CA TYR A 122 1.00 -15.75 6.81
C TYR A 122 0.24 -16.89 7.50
N TYR A 123 -0.08 -16.75 8.80
CA TYR A 123 -0.80 -17.76 9.55
C TYR A 123 -2.21 -18.01 9.01
N MET A 124 -2.89 -16.98 8.50
CA MET A 124 -4.18 -17.17 7.81
C MET A 124 -4.02 -18.08 6.59
N ARG A 125 -2.97 -17.88 5.78
CA ARG A 125 -2.71 -18.72 4.61
C ARG A 125 -2.33 -20.14 5.01
N ALA A 126 -1.56 -20.30 6.11
CA ALA A 126 -1.17 -21.61 6.67
C ALA A 126 -2.30 -22.30 7.46
N GLU A 127 -3.51 -21.70 7.52
CA GLU A 127 -4.69 -22.20 8.23
C GLU A 127 -4.54 -22.28 9.76
N GLU A 128 -3.58 -21.53 10.32
CA GLU A 128 -3.29 -21.42 11.74
C GLU A 128 -4.16 -20.32 12.40
N ALA A 129 -5.45 -20.58 12.59
CA ALA A 129 -6.43 -19.58 13.04
C ALA A 129 -6.05 -18.89 14.36
N ASP A 130 -5.63 -19.67 15.39
CA ASP A 130 -5.32 -19.14 16.71
C ASP A 130 -4.07 -18.26 16.68
N LYS A 131 -3.03 -18.68 15.94
CA LYS A 131 -1.80 -17.89 15.79
C LYS A 131 -2.08 -16.60 15.04
N SER A 132 -2.83 -16.68 13.94
CA SER A 132 -3.24 -15.50 13.17
C SER A 132 -3.99 -14.50 14.05
N ARG A 133 -5.00 -14.99 14.79
CA ARG A 133 -5.79 -14.17 15.71
C ARG A 133 -4.93 -13.53 16.80
N SER A 134 -3.97 -14.26 17.36
CA SER A 134 -3.08 -13.74 18.39
C SER A 134 -2.23 -12.57 17.87
N MET A 135 -1.79 -12.61 16.61
CA MET A 135 -1.05 -11.53 15.98
C MET A 135 -1.95 -10.31 15.71
N LEU A 136 -3.20 -10.51 15.29
CA LEU A 136 -4.15 -9.41 15.10
C LEU A 136 -4.45 -8.65 16.40
N PHE A 137 -4.45 -9.34 17.56
CA PHE A 137 -4.62 -8.69 18.87
C PHE A 137 -3.40 -7.88 19.36
N LYS A 138 -2.24 -8.03 18.72
CA LYS A 138 -1.06 -7.21 19.03
C LYS A 138 -1.08 -5.84 18.36
N LEU A 139 -1.96 -5.64 17.38
CA LEU A 139 -2.03 -4.38 16.63
C LEU A 139 -2.43 -3.21 17.52
N LYS A 140 -1.73 -2.09 17.36
CA LYS A 140 -1.96 -0.84 18.09
C LYS A 140 -2.96 0.04 17.35
N ASN A 141 -2.89 0.07 16.03
CA ASN A 141 -3.82 0.83 15.19
C ASN A 141 -4.93 -0.07 14.64
N ILE A 142 -5.98 -0.27 15.46
CA ILE A 142 -7.16 -1.06 15.10
C ILE A 142 -8.16 -0.31 14.22
N THR A 143 -7.85 0.92 13.79
CA THR A 143 -8.68 1.73 12.87
C THR A 143 -8.07 1.81 11.47
N SER A 144 -6.98 1.09 11.20
CA SER A 144 -6.39 1.05 9.87
C SER A 144 -7.23 0.20 8.90
N ILE A 145 -7.22 0.59 7.62
CA ILE A 145 -7.87 -0.19 6.56
C ILE A 145 -7.33 -1.62 6.51
N ASP A 146 -6.01 -1.79 6.67
CA ASP A 146 -5.36 -3.10 6.63
C ASP A 146 -5.82 -4.00 7.79
N TYR A 147 -6.02 -3.44 8.99
CA TYR A 147 -6.61 -4.16 10.11
C TYR A 147 -8.02 -4.65 9.78
N TYR A 148 -8.89 -3.76 9.32
CA TYR A 148 -10.27 -4.10 8.99
C TYR A 148 -10.37 -5.14 7.87
N CYS A 149 -9.55 -5.02 6.81
CA CYS A 149 -9.47 -6.01 5.75
C CYS A 149 -9.09 -7.39 6.31
N THR A 150 -7.99 -7.44 7.08
CA THR A 150 -7.47 -8.71 7.58
C THR A 150 -8.42 -9.35 8.60
N MET A 151 -9.08 -8.56 9.44
CA MET A 151 -10.10 -9.04 10.37
C MET A 151 -11.33 -9.61 9.64
N ALA A 152 -11.84 -8.89 8.63
CA ALA A 152 -12.96 -9.38 7.84
C ALA A 152 -12.62 -10.68 7.09
N GLU A 153 -11.42 -10.76 6.50
CA GLU A 153 -10.91 -11.99 5.86
C GLU A 153 -10.76 -13.13 6.88
N TRP A 154 -10.29 -12.84 8.09
CA TRP A 154 -10.16 -13.82 9.16
C TRP A 154 -11.52 -14.43 9.53
N TYR A 155 -12.53 -13.61 9.78
CA TYR A 155 -13.89 -14.07 10.10
C TYR A 155 -14.48 -14.88 8.94
N ASN A 156 -14.34 -14.42 7.71
CA ASN A 156 -14.82 -15.15 6.53
C ASN A 156 -14.15 -16.51 6.37
N LYS A 157 -12.87 -16.63 6.74
CA LYS A 157 -12.13 -17.89 6.60
C LYS A 157 -12.41 -18.88 7.73
N PHE A 158 -12.35 -18.42 8.97
CA PHE A 158 -12.31 -19.28 10.14
C PHE A 158 -13.59 -19.29 10.97
N ASP A 159 -14.43 -18.28 10.83
CA ASP A 159 -15.68 -18.14 11.60
C ASP A 159 -16.88 -17.88 10.68
N LYS A 160 -17.02 -18.72 9.66
CA LYS A 160 -18.04 -18.59 8.59
C LYS A 160 -19.49 -18.53 9.09
N GLY A 161 -19.76 -18.96 10.33
CA GLY A 161 -21.09 -18.88 10.94
C GLY A 161 -21.43 -17.50 11.51
N ASN A 162 -20.46 -16.63 11.66
CA ASN A 162 -20.59 -15.34 12.34
C ASN A 162 -20.57 -14.13 11.38
N PHE A 163 -21.48 -14.17 10.41
CA PHE A 163 -21.73 -13.05 9.50
C PHE A 163 -21.82 -11.70 10.21
N SER A 164 -22.42 -11.66 11.41
CA SER A 164 -22.54 -10.42 12.19
C SER A 164 -21.20 -9.77 12.54
N TYR A 165 -20.16 -10.56 12.79
CA TYR A 165 -18.81 -10.01 13.07
C TYR A 165 -18.16 -9.41 11.83
N VAL A 166 -18.30 -10.07 10.67
CA VAL A 166 -17.80 -9.52 9.40
C VAL A 166 -18.46 -8.19 9.12
N VAL A 167 -19.79 -8.13 9.20
CA VAL A 167 -20.55 -6.93 8.92
C VAL A 167 -20.24 -5.82 9.93
N SER A 168 -20.22 -6.11 11.24
CA SER A 168 -19.88 -5.08 12.23
C SER A 168 -18.48 -4.50 12.01
N THR A 169 -17.49 -5.36 11.76
CA THR A 169 -16.11 -4.94 11.46
C THR A 169 -16.05 -4.03 10.23
N LEU A 170 -16.76 -4.41 9.16
CA LEU A 170 -16.80 -3.59 7.94
C LEU A 170 -17.63 -2.31 8.08
N LEU A 171 -18.68 -2.30 8.93
CA LEU A 171 -19.43 -1.09 9.25
C LEU A 171 -18.56 -0.09 10.01
N ASP A 172 -17.80 -0.55 11.01
CA ASP A 172 -16.82 0.29 11.71
C ASP A 172 -15.76 0.83 10.74
N ALA A 173 -15.27 -0.02 9.84
CA ALA A 173 -14.31 0.37 8.82
C ALA A 173 -14.83 1.50 7.91
N VAL A 174 -16.06 1.40 7.41
CA VAL A 174 -16.61 2.46 6.53
C VAL A 174 -17.12 3.67 7.30
N ALA A 175 -17.31 3.57 8.61
CA ALA A 175 -17.55 4.73 9.46
C ALA A 175 -16.27 5.55 9.66
N GLU A 176 -15.14 4.90 9.90
CA GLU A 176 -13.83 5.54 10.02
C GLU A 176 -13.28 6.00 8.65
N HIS A 177 -13.55 5.22 7.59
CA HIS A 177 -13.08 5.47 6.23
C HIS A 177 -14.23 5.58 5.22
N PRO A 178 -15.08 6.62 5.26
CA PRO A 178 -16.34 6.70 4.50
C PRO A 178 -16.18 6.71 2.97
N TYR A 179 -14.98 7.04 2.48
CA TYR A 179 -14.64 7.05 1.05
C TYR A 179 -13.89 5.80 0.58
N TRP A 180 -13.78 4.79 1.40
CA TRP A 180 -13.12 3.54 1.07
C TRP A 180 -14.03 2.63 0.24
N ALA A 181 -13.93 2.74 -1.10
CA ALA A 181 -14.77 2.01 -2.05
C ALA A 181 -14.73 0.49 -1.82
N LYS A 182 -13.53 -0.10 -1.63
CA LYS A 182 -13.38 -1.55 -1.38
C LYS A 182 -14.10 -2.00 -0.11
N GLY A 183 -14.13 -1.20 0.94
CA GLY A 183 -14.89 -1.52 2.16
C GLY A 183 -16.40 -1.59 1.91
N HIS A 184 -16.94 -0.67 1.13
CA HIS A 184 -18.34 -0.73 0.70
C HIS A 184 -18.62 -1.92 -0.22
N LEU A 185 -17.69 -2.29 -1.12
CA LEU A 185 -17.80 -3.51 -1.92
C LEU A 185 -17.85 -4.75 -1.03
N MET A 186 -16.92 -4.88 -0.08
CA MET A 186 -16.87 -6.01 0.87
C MET A 186 -18.16 -6.12 1.69
N LEU A 187 -18.72 -5.00 2.15
CA LEU A 187 -20.03 -4.98 2.82
C LEU A 187 -21.14 -5.47 1.89
N GLY A 188 -21.16 -4.99 0.66
CA GLY A 188 -22.16 -5.39 -0.33
C GLY A 188 -22.11 -6.89 -0.59
N LEU A 189 -20.91 -7.47 -0.74
CA LEU A 189 -20.71 -8.90 -0.92
C LEU A 189 -21.14 -9.70 0.32
N SER A 190 -20.76 -9.26 1.52
CA SER A 190 -21.14 -9.91 2.77
C SER A 190 -22.66 -9.94 2.96
N TYR A 191 -23.37 -8.86 2.65
CA TYR A 191 -24.83 -8.84 2.69
C TYR A 191 -25.47 -9.75 1.63
N TYR A 192 -24.90 -9.80 0.41
CA TYR A 192 -25.37 -10.70 -0.65
C TYR A 192 -25.25 -12.18 -0.23
N GLU A 193 -24.09 -12.58 0.29
CA GLU A 193 -23.85 -13.94 0.79
C GLU A 193 -24.83 -14.35 1.91
N ASN A 194 -25.29 -13.37 2.68
CA ASN A 194 -26.30 -13.58 3.73
C ASN A 194 -27.76 -13.40 3.24
N ASN A 195 -27.98 -13.31 1.93
CA ASN A 195 -29.29 -13.14 1.30
C ASN A 195 -30.01 -11.80 1.63
N ASP A 196 -29.32 -10.80 2.18
CA ASP A 196 -29.84 -9.44 2.32
C ASP A 196 -29.54 -8.61 1.07
N ASN A 197 -30.29 -8.90 0.01
CA ASN A 197 -30.14 -8.22 -1.28
C ASN A 197 -30.43 -6.70 -1.19
N THR A 198 -31.16 -6.24 -0.17
CA THR A 198 -31.46 -4.80 -0.02
C THR A 198 -30.23 -4.03 0.43
N SER A 199 -29.59 -4.48 1.50
CA SER A 199 -28.34 -3.90 2.00
C SER A 199 -27.20 -4.10 0.99
N ALA A 200 -27.13 -5.27 0.35
CA ALA A 200 -26.15 -5.55 -0.70
C ALA A 200 -26.21 -4.51 -1.83
N ILE A 201 -27.39 -4.25 -2.40
CA ILE A 201 -27.57 -3.25 -3.45
C ILE A 201 -27.15 -1.86 -2.99
N TYR A 202 -27.49 -1.49 -1.76
CA TYR A 202 -27.11 -0.17 -1.21
C TYR A 202 -25.58 0.00 -1.18
N TYR A 203 -24.86 -0.95 -0.58
CA TYR A 203 -23.41 -0.86 -0.45
C TYR A 203 -22.68 -1.06 -1.77
N LEU A 204 -23.13 -1.95 -2.66
CA LEU A 204 -22.54 -2.11 -3.99
C LEU A 204 -22.69 -0.85 -4.86
N LYS A 205 -23.85 -0.18 -4.83
CA LYS A 205 -24.03 1.11 -5.50
C LYS A 205 -23.11 2.18 -4.92
N LYS A 206 -22.93 2.21 -3.61
CA LYS A 206 -22.03 3.15 -2.94
C LYS A 206 -20.57 2.88 -3.29
N ALA A 207 -20.16 1.61 -3.36
CA ALA A 207 -18.83 1.23 -3.80
C ALA A 207 -18.54 1.69 -5.24
N HIS A 208 -19.45 1.41 -6.17
CA HIS A 208 -19.30 1.86 -7.55
C HIS A 208 -19.31 3.40 -7.69
N LEU A 209 -20.09 4.11 -6.87
CA LEU A 209 -20.07 5.58 -6.88
C LEU A 209 -18.72 6.15 -6.42
N LEU A 210 -18.04 5.47 -5.50
CA LEU A 210 -16.74 5.87 -4.98
C LEU A 210 -15.58 5.46 -5.89
N ASP A 211 -15.74 4.36 -6.64
CA ASP A 211 -14.79 3.89 -7.64
C ASP A 211 -15.53 3.44 -8.90
N LEU A 212 -15.60 4.35 -9.87
CA LEU A 212 -16.27 4.11 -11.16
C LEU A 212 -15.52 3.09 -12.05
N SER A 213 -14.29 2.72 -11.70
CA SER A 213 -13.51 1.72 -12.43
C SER A 213 -13.72 0.29 -11.88
N ASP A 214 -14.40 0.15 -10.73
CA ASP A 214 -14.70 -1.15 -10.13
C ASP A 214 -15.83 -1.88 -10.89
N GLY A 215 -15.45 -2.93 -11.60
CA GLY A 215 -16.38 -3.80 -12.31
C GLY A 215 -17.06 -4.83 -11.41
N TYR A 216 -16.50 -5.16 -10.23
CA TYR A 216 -17.10 -6.14 -9.32
C TYR A 216 -18.42 -5.66 -8.74
N SER A 217 -18.51 -4.41 -8.33
CA SER A 217 -19.76 -3.82 -7.83
C SER A 217 -20.89 -3.92 -8.86
N LEU A 218 -20.60 -3.62 -10.12
CA LEU A 218 -21.59 -3.75 -11.21
C LEU A 218 -21.92 -5.21 -11.49
N CYS A 219 -20.93 -6.11 -11.50
CA CYS A 219 -21.16 -7.53 -11.69
C CYS A 219 -22.15 -8.07 -10.67
N TYR A 220 -21.94 -7.82 -9.37
CA TYR A 220 -22.83 -8.30 -8.34
C TYR A 220 -24.20 -7.60 -8.32
N LEU A 221 -24.30 -6.34 -8.75
CA LEU A 221 -25.60 -5.71 -9.03
C LEU A 221 -26.34 -6.43 -10.16
N GLY A 222 -25.62 -6.90 -11.16
CA GLY A 222 -26.16 -7.73 -12.24
C GLY A 222 -26.63 -9.08 -11.74
N VAL A 223 -25.82 -9.77 -10.93
CA VAL A 223 -26.17 -11.06 -10.31
C VAL A 223 -27.45 -10.92 -9.48
N ILE A 224 -27.51 -9.95 -8.57
CA ILE A 224 -28.71 -9.71 -7.73
C ILE A 224 -29.94 -9.37 -8.58
N SER A 225 -29.75 -8.65 -9.70
CA SER A 225 -30.84 -8.33 -10.61
C SER A 225 -31.36 -9.57 -11.33
N TYR A 226 -30.47 -10.49 -11.71
CA TYR A 226 -30.82 -11.80 -12.26
C TYR A 226 -31.62 -12.62 -11.25
N ASP A 227 -31.12 -12.78 -10.02
CA ASP A 227 -31.78 -13.54 -8.94
C ASP A 227 -33.19 -13.02 -8.63
N ARG A 228 -33.42 -11.73 -8.86
CA ARG A 228 -34.74 -11.08 -8.69
C ARG A 228 -35.63 -11.13 -9.96
N GLY A 229 -35.22 -11.82 -11.02
CA GLY A 229 -35.94 -11.90 -12.28
C GLY A 229 -35.94 -10.59 -13.11
N SER A 230 -35.08 -9.63 -12.75
CA SER A 230 -34.97 -8.35 -13.44
C SER A 230 -33.94 -8.43 -14.57
N TYR A 231 -34.17 -9.30 -15.56
CA TYR A 231 -33.21 -9.71 -16.59
C TYR A 231 -32.66 -8.53 -17.42
N LYS A 232 -33.50 -7.55 -17.78
CA LYS A 232 -33.03 -6.35 -18.50
C LYS A 232 -32.06 -5.52 -17.67
N ALA A 233 -32.27 -5.41 -16.36
CA ALA A 233 -31.36 -4.71 -15.47
C ALA A 233 -30.06 -5.51 -15.28
N ALA A 234 -30.16 -6.84 -15.16
CA ALA A 234 -29.02 -7.74 -15.09
C ALA A 234 -28.13 -7.62 -16.31
N GLU A 235 -28.72 -7.70 -17.53
CA GLU A 235 -27.99 -7.55 -18.78
C GLU A 235 -27.20 -6.24 -18.84
N LYS A 236 -27.84 -5.13 -18.46
CA LYS A 236 -27.18 -3.82 -18.45
C LYS A 236 -25.98 -3.80 -17.48
N TYR A 237 -26.18 -4.19 -16.21
CA TYR A 237 -25.12 -4.19 -15.22
C TYR A 237 -23.97 -5.11 -15.60
N LEU A 238 -24.25 -6.30 -16.12
CA LEU A 238 -23.22 -7.25 -16.57
C LEU A 238 -22.46 -6.73 -17.79
N SER A 239 -23.13 -6.04 -18.72
CA SER A 239 -22.47 -5.40 -19.85
C SER A 239 -21.53 -4.28 -19.41
N ASP A 240 -21.99 -3.44 -18.47
CA ASP A 240 -21.17 -2.37 -17.91
C ASP A 240 -19.97 -2.94 -17.13
N ALA A 241 -20.16 -4.00 -16.34
CA ALA A 241 -19.10 -4.70 -15.65
C ALA A 241 -18.05 -5.30 -16.62
N LYS A 242 -18.51 -5.92 -17.72
CA LYS A 242 -17.61 -6.47 -18.75
C LYS A 242 -16.73 -5.40 -19.38
N ALA A 243 -17.26 -4.21 -19.62
CA ALA A 243 -16.50 -3.10 -20.15
C ALA A 243 -15.38 -2.62 -19.22
N LEU A 244 -15.57 -2.77 -17.89
CA LEU A 244 -14.58 -2.39 -16.88
C LEU A 244 -13.61 -3.52 -16.52
N ALA A 245 -13.91 -4.78 -16.84
CA ALA A 245 -13.12 -5.94 -16.42
C ALA A 245 -11.69 -5.96 -16.99
N GLY A 246 -11.44 -5.32 -18.14
CA GLY A 246 -10.11 -5.23 -18.72
C GLY A 246 -9.46 -6.61 -18.95
N LYS A 247 -8.41 -6.93 -18.18
CA LYS A 247 -7.69 -8.22 -18.21
C LYS A 247 -8.01 -9.13 -16.99
N ASP A 248 -8.94 -8.74 -16.15
CA ASP A 248 -9.34 -9.54 -14.99
C ASP A 248 -10.13 -10.79 -15.46
N SER A 249 -9.43 -11.91 -15.58
CA SER A 249 -10.00 -13.16 -16.07
C SER A 249 -11.08 -13.73 -15.16
N TYR A 250 -10.98 -13.50 -13.84
CA TYR A 250 -11.98 -13.98 -12.90
C TYR A 250 -13.30 -13.19 -13.05
N LEU A 251 -13.21 -11.84 -13.09
CA LEU A 251 -14.37 -11.00 -13.30
C LEU A 251 -15.03 -11.28 -14.67
N LEU A 252 -14.22 -11.43 -15.72
CA LEU A 252 -14.74 -11.79 -17.06
C LEU A 252 -15.49 -13.11 -17.05
N SER A 253 -14.93 -14.16 -16.42
CA SER A 253 -15.58 -15.47 -16.32
C SER A 253 -16.89 -15.39 -15.56
N LEU A 254 -16.94 -14.65 -14.44
CA LEU A 254 -18.14 -14.45 -13.66
C LEU A 254 -19.23 -13.73 -14.45
N VAL A 255 -18.87 -12.64 -15.13
CA VAL A 255 -19.79 -11.88 -15.97
C VAL A 255 -20.35 -12.71 -17.12
N GLU A 256 -19.50 -13.47 -17.82
CA GLU A 256 -19.91 -14.31 -18.95
C GLU A 256 -20.88 -15.41 -18.50
N THR A 257 -20.59 -16.03 -17.38
CA THR A 257 -21.49 -17.05 -16.78
C THR A 257 -22.90 -16.49 -16.57
N TYR A 258 -23.02 -15.31 -15.98
CA TYR A 258 -24.33 -14.72 -15.71
C TYR A 258 -24.98 -14.11 -16.96
N GLN A 259 -24.19 -13.63 -17.94
CA GLN A 259 -24.73 -13.22 -19.25
C GLN A 259 -25.38 -14.40 -19.98
N GLU A 260 -24.76 -15.58 -19.94
CA GLU A 260 -25.36 -16.79 -20.49
C GLU A 260 -26.66 -17.20 -19.75
N CYS A 261 -26.69 -17.05 -18.41
CA CYS A 261 -27.89 -17.31 -17.64
C CYS A 261 -29.03 -16.35 -18.04
N VAL A 262 -28.75 -15.04 -18.15
CA VAL A 262 -29.72 -14.04 -18.56
C VAL A 262 -30.24 -14.34 -19.98
N ALA A 263 -29.36 -14.70 -20.92
CA ALA A 263 -29.74 -14.99 -22.30
C ALA A 263 -30.69 -16.20 -22.46
N ARG A 264 -30.75 -17.10 -21.46
CA ARG A 264 -31.68 -18.24 -21.45
C ARG A 264 -33.08 -17.89 -20.94
N GLU A 265 -33.22 -16.74 -20.27
CA GLU A 265 -34.46 -16.31 -19.61
C GLU A 265 -35.17 -15.19 -20.42
N VAL A 266 -34.48 -14.58 -21.42
CA VAL A 266 -34.99 -13.54 -22.30
C VAL A 266 -35.30 -14.11 -23.68
#